data_eabff204c7c5691b308944fcfa144d77
#
_entry.id   eabff204c7c5691b308944fcfa144d77
#
_cell.length_a   1.000
_cell.length_b   1.000
_cell.length_c   1.000
_cell.angle_alpha   90.00
_cell.angle_beta   90.00
_cell.angle_gamma   90.00
#
_symmetry.space_group_name_H-M   'P 1'
#
loop_
_entity.id
_entity.type
_entity.pdbx_description
1 polymer ?
#
loop_
_entity_poly.entity_id
_entity_poly.type
_entity_poly.pdbx_seq_one_letter_code
_entity_poly.pdbx_strand_id
1 'polypeptide(L)'
;MSVRITYRNNFFYYLMMPGLWIGGVAVYLGFGPIYAAYLVIKLAVILGAHCAWAWDAPLYRIRALHPLMWVLERTISTPATHWAHHALTNEDGIGHYKGNFGNLLFFWDVLFGTAHITRKYPAKIGLQDDILFGPERWTTQMFYPLVHSKREHSALRPGGYGFTEADLQTEAKQ
;
A
#
# COMPACT_ATOMS: atom_id res chain seq x y z
N MET A 1 -2.04 -2.02 10.95
CA MET A 1 -2.25 -0.67 10.35
C MET A 1 -3.53 -0.07 10.87
N SER A 2 -3.60 1.23 11.07
CA SER A 2 -4.85 1.90 11.44
C SER A 2 -5.42 2.64 10.22
N VAL A 3 -6.75 2.84 10.19
CA VAL A 3 -7.44 3.62 9.14
C VAL A 3 -6.81 5.01 8.96
N ARG A 4 -6.35 5.63 10.05
CA ARG A 4 -5.65 6.94 10.02
C ARG A 4 -4.37 6.92 9.20
N ILE A 5 -3.62 5.83 9.20
CA ILE A 5 -2.38 5.68 8.43
C ILE A 5 -2.70 5.40 6.97
N THR A 6 -3.71 4.58 6.69
CA THR A 6 -4.13 4.20 5.33
C THR A 6 -4.51 5.41 4.48
N TYR A 7 -5.12 6.47 5.08
CA TYR A 7 -5.56 7.68 4.37
C TYR A 7 -4.62 8.87 4.50
N ARG A 8 -3.46 8.71 5.15
CA ARG A 8 -2.46 9.78 5.29
C ARG A 8 -1.56 9.81 4.05
N ASN A 9 -2.11 10.30 2.94
CA ASN A 9 -1.36 10.55 1.73
C ASN A 9 -0.98 12.03 1.62
N ASN A 10 0.09 12.30 0.88
CA ASN A 10 0.53 13.65 0.56
C ASN A 10 -0.55 14.41 -0.24
N PHE A 11 -0.74 15.70 0.07
CA PHE A 11 -1.72 16.54 -0.61
C PHE A 11 -1.49 16.62 -2.13
N PHE A 12 -0.24 16.76 -2.55
CA PHE A 12 0.12 16.82 -3.98
C PHE A 12 -0.08 15.50 -4.69
N TYR A 13 0.02 14.36 -3.99
CA TYR A 13 -0.34 13.07 -4.54
C TYR A 13 -1.80 13.03 -4.99
N TYR A 14 -2.72 13.53 -4.15
CA TYR A 14 -4.12 13.62 -4.54
C TYR A 14 -4.35 14.57 -5.70
N LEU A 15 -3.70 15.73 -5.68
CA LEU A 15 -3.81 16.73 -6.74
C LEU A 15 -3.32 16.19 -8.09
N MET A 16 -2.27 15.36 -8.08
CA MET A 16 -1.70 14.77 -9.30
C MET A 16 -2.35 13.44 -9.70
N MET A 17 -3.31 12.92 -8.91
CA MET A 17 -3.96 11.65 -9.19
C MET A 17 -4.98 11.79 -10.33
N PRO A 18 -4.77 11.16 -11.52
CA PRO A 18 -5.70 11.28 -12.64
C PRO A 18 -7.12 10.81 -12.29
N GLY A 19 -7.25 9.80 -11.43
CA GLY A 19 -8.54 9.26 -11.00
C GLY A 19 -9.43 10.29 -10.27
N LEU A 20 -8.85 11.29 -9.60
CA LEU A 20 -9.62 12.36 -8.97
C LEU A 20 -10.29 13.25 -10.06
N TRP A 21 -9.53 13.64 -11.06
CA TRP A 21 -10.00 14.51 -12.15
C TRP A 21 -10.98 13.78 -13.07
N ILE A 22 -10.66 12.54 -13.45
CA ILE A 22 -11.56 11.69 -14.25
C ILE A 22 -12.88 11.46 -13.49
N GLY A 23 -12.82 11.24 -12.17
CA GLY A 23 -14.01 11.14 -11.33
C GLY A 23 -14.84 12.42 -11.32
N GLY A 24 -14.20 13.57 -11.21
CA GLY A 24 -14.88 14.88 -11.31
C GLY A 24 -15.60 15.06 -12.65
N VAL A 25 -14.94 14.72 -13.75
CA VAL A 25 -15.55 14.77 -15.10
C VAL A 25 -16.72 13.79 -15.19
N ALA A 26 -16.58 12.56 -14.68
CA ALA A 26 -17.66 11.57 -14.67
C ALA A 26 -18.89 12.07 -13.90
N VAL A 27 -18.69 12.69 -12.74
CA VAL A 27 -19.78 13.31 -11.97
C VAL A 27 -20.44 14.44 -12.74
N TYR A 28 -19.65 15.31 -13.36
CA TYR A 28 -20.16 16.42 -14.20
C TYR A 28 -21.01 15.91 -15.38
N LEU A 29 -20.62 14.79 -15.98
CA LEU A 29 -21.36 14.15 -17.08
C LEU A 29 -22.59 13.34 -16.61
N GLY A 30 -22.98 13.43 -15.34
CA GLY A 30 -24.16 12.75 -14.80
C GLY A 30 -23.93 11.33 -14.28
N PHE A 31 -22.71 10.81 -14.29
CA PHE A 31 -22.36 9.48 -13.75
C PHE A 31 -22.15 9.46 -12.24
N GLY A 32 -22.61 10.47 -11.49
CA GLY A 32 -22.44 10.60 -10.05
C GLY A 32 -22.81 9.36 -9.25
N PRO A 33 -24.00 8.75 -9.43
CA PRO A 33 -24.38 7.54 -8.70
C PRO A 33 -23.45 6.34 -8.97
N ILE A 34 -23.03 6.16 -10.23
CA ILE A 34 -22.09 5.08 -10.62
C ILE A 34 -20.73 5.32 -9.98
N TYR A 35 -20.25 6.56 -10.00
CA TYR A 35 -18.99 6.93 -9.37
C TYR A 35 -19.04 6.76 -7.84
N ALA A 36 -20.16 7.09 -7.20
CA ALA A 36 -20.35 6.84 -5.78
C ALA A 36 -20.29 5.34 -5.44
N ALA A 37 -20.97 4.49 -6.22
CA ALA A 37 -20.89 3.04 -6.04
C ALA A 37 -19.44 2.52 -6.20
N TYR A 38 -18.72 3.00 -7.22
CA TYR A 38 -17.30 2.69 -7.41
C TYR A 38 -16.46 3.09 -6.18
N LEU A 39 -16.68 4.29 -5.61
CA LEU A 39 -15.95 4.74 -4.43
C LEU A 39 -16.21 3.86 -3.20
N VAL A 40 -17.46 3.42 -3.00
CA VAL A 40 -17.80 2.50 -1.90
C VAL A 40 -17.08 1.16 -2.06
N ILE A 41 -17.12 0.58 -3.26
CA ILE A 41 -16.41 -0.68 -3.54
C ILE A 41 -14.89 -0.50 -3.36
N LYS A 42 -14.33 0.55 -3.92
CA LYS A 42 -12.90 0.88 -3.78
C LYS A 42 -12.51 1.02 -2.31
N LEU A 43 -13.31 1.73 -1.53
CA LEU A 43 -13.08 1.91 -0.10
C LEU A 43 -13.11 0.59 0.66
N ALA A 44 -14.12 -0.26 0.39
CA ALA A 44 -14.24 -1.57 1.02
C ALA A 44 -13.01 -2.46 0.73
N VAL A 45 -12.53 -2.48 -0.52
CA VAL A 45 -11.34 -3.25 -0.89
C VAL A 45 -10.09 -2.69 -0.22
N ILE A 46 -9.89 -1.37 -0.23
CA ILE A 46 -8.73 -0.73 0.43
C ILE A 46 -8.74 -1.04 1.93
N LEU A 47 -9.86 -0.85 2.61
CA LEU A 47 -9.98 -1.15 4.04
C LEU A 47 -9.76 -2.64 4.34
N GLY A 48 -10.31 -3.51 3.49
CA GLY A 48 -10.11 -4.96 3.59
C GLY A 48 -8.66 -5.38 3.44
N ALA A 49 -7.93 -4.80 2.48
CA ALA A 49 -6.53 -5.10 2.26
C ALA A 49 -5.61 -4.57 3.40
N HIS A 50 -5.97 -3.42 4.00
CA HIS A 50 -5.20 -2.78 5.07
C HIS A 50 -5.63 -3.16 6.49
N CYS A 51 -6.70 -3.93 6.68
CA CYS A 51 -7.14 -4.29 8.02
C CYS A 51 -6.11 -5.18 8.72
N ALA A 52 -6.10 -5.14 10.06
CA ALA A 52 -5.20 -5.97 10.86
C ALA A 52 -5.60 -7.45 10.89
N TRP A 53 -6.77 -7.78 10.38
CA TRP A 53 -7.29 -9.13 10.30
C TRP A 53 -7.06 -9.72 8.90
N ALA A 54 -6.33 -10.84 8.84
CA ALA A 54 -6.11 -11.60 7.61
C ALA A 54 -7.37 -12.43 7.28
N TRP A 55 -8.43 -11.76 6.81
CA TRP A 55 -9.72 -12.39 6.49
C TRP A 55 -9.63 -13.43 5.36
N ASP A 56 -8.62 -13.34 4.53
CA ASP A 56 -8.35 -14.27 3.43
C ASP A 56 -7.67 -15.58 3.92
N ALA A 57 -7.00 -15.56 5.07
CA ALA A 57 -6.30 -16.73 5.60
C ALA A 57 -7.20 -17.97 5.81
N PRO A 58 -8.40 -17.88 6.44
CA PRO A 58 -9.29 -19.02 6.57
C PRO A 58 -9.81 -19.52 5.22
N LEU A 59 -9.98 -18.63 4.23
CA LEU A 59 -10.49 -18.99 2.90
C LEU A 59 -9.47 -19.83 2.13
N TYR A 60 -8.19 -19.57 2.28
CA TYR A 60 -7.11 -20.39 1.68
C TYR A 60 -7.05 -21.82 2.23
N ARG A 61 -7.61 -22.10 3.42
CA ARG A 61 -7.64 -23.44 4.02
C ARG A 61 -8.76 -24.31 3.43
N ILE A 62 -9.77 -23.72 2.83
CA ILE A 62 -10.95 -24.43 2.32
C ILE A 62 -10.72 -24.75 0.85
N ARG A 63 -10.43 -26.03 0.54
CA ARG A 63 -10.10 -26.49 -0.83
C ARG A 63 -11.18 -26.12 -1.86
N ALA A 64 -12.45 -26.20 -1.50
CA ALA A 64 -13.57 -25.85 -2.38
C ALA A 64 -13.54 -24.36 -2.80
N LEU A 65 -12.93 -23.48 -2.01
CA LEU A 65 -12.82 -22.04 -2.31
C LEU A 65 -11.56 -21.67 -3.10
N HIS A 66 -10.64 -22.60 -3.36
CA HIS A 66 -9.41 -22.29 -4.07
C HIS A 66 -9.62 -21.68 -5.46
N PRO A 67 -10.57 -22.12 -6.31
CA PRO A 67 -10.83 -21.46 -7.59
C PRO A 67 -11.31 -20.00 -7.42
N LEU A 68 -12.20 -19.77 -6.45
CA LEU A 68 -12.68 -18.43 -6.13
C LEU A 68 -11.53 -17.54 -5.64
N MET A 69 -10.72 -18.04 -4.70
CA MET A 69 -9.56 -17.30 -4.18
C MET A 69 -8.51 -17.04 -5.26
N TRP A 70 -8.32 -17.96 -6.20
CA TRP A 70 -7.43 -17.77 -7.34
C TRP A 70 -7.84 -16.58 -8.21
N VAL A 71 -9.15 -16.43 -8.47
CA VAL A 71 -9.69 -15.27 -9.20
C VAL A 71 -9.57 -14.00 -8.35
N LEU A 72 -9.99 -14.07 -7.09
CA LEU A 72 -10.07 -12.91 -6.19
C LEU A 72 -8.69 -12.29 -5.97
N GLU A 73 -7.67 -13.09 -5.65
CA GLU A 73 -6.30 -12.63 -5.39
C GLU A 73 -5.56 -12.10 -6.64
N ARG A 74 -6.17 -12.24 -7.84
CA ARG A 74 -5.68 -11.70 -9.12
C ARG A 74 -6.48 -10.52 -9.63
N THR A 75 -7.61 -10.24 -9.03
CA THR A 75 -8.48 -9.13 -9.42
C THR A 75 -8.44 -7.98 -8.42
N ILE A 76 -8.46 -8.29 -7.14
CA ILE A 76 -8.38 -7.31 -6.05
C ILE A 76 -7.25 -7.66 -5.09
N SER A 77 -6.74 -6.67 -4.39
CA SER A 77 -5.75 -6.88 -3.35
C SER A 77 -6.39 -7.48 -2.10
N THR A 78 -5.76 -8.53 -1.57
CA THR A 78 -6.12 -9.17 -0.30
C THR A 78 -5.09 -8.84 0.77
N PRO A 79 -5.31 -9.10 2.07
CA PRO A 79 -4.28 -8.95 3.07
C PRO A 79 -2.97 -9.66 2.72
N ALA A 80 -3.03 -10.89 2.18
CA ALA A 80 -1.83 -11.64 1.80
C ALA A 80 -1.00 -10.94 0.72
N THR A 81 -1.62 -10.32 -0.28
CA THR A 81 -0.91 -9.60 -1.35
C THR A 81 -0.48 -8.20 -0.90
N HIS A 82 -1.33 -7.50 -0.14
CA HIS A 82 -1.08 -6.10 0.22
C HIS A 82 -0.09 -5.95 1.37
N TRP A 83 -0.12 -6.84 2.36
CA TRP A 83 0.88 -6.83 3.43
C TRP A 83 2.27 -7.17 2.91
N ALA A 84 2.37 -7.98 1.84
CA ALA A 84 3.62 -8.22 1.16
C ALA A 84 4.21 -6.92 0.58
N HIS A 85 3.37 -6.03 0.04
CA HIS A 85 3.78 -4.68 -0.40
C HIS A 85 4.26 -3.80 0.77
N HIS A 86 3.64 -3.93 1.93
CA HIS A 86 4.01 -3.20 3.15
C HIS A 86 5.00 -3.93 4.05
N ALA A 87 5.57 -5.04 3.61
CA ALA A 87 6.56 -5.77 4.39
C ALA A 87 7.79 -4.90 4.70
N LEU A 88 8.32 -5.07 5.91
CA LEU A 88 9.49 -4.33 6.36
C LEU A 88 10.76 -4.78 5.63
N THR A 89 10.87 -6.10 5.36
CA THR A 89 11.98 -6.72 4.63
C THR A 89 11.43 -7.74 3.63
N ASN A 90 12.28 -8.19 2.72
CA ASN A 90 11.98 -9.28 1.78
C ASN A 90 12.76 -10.56 2.10
N GLU A 91 13.47 -10.63 3.22
CA GLU A 91 14.32 -11.75 3.61
C GLU A 91 13.52 -13.06 3.77
N ASP A 92 12.25 -12.97 4.13
CA ASP A 92 11.35 -14.10 4.27
C ASP A 92 10.80 -14.64 2.92
N GLY A 93 11.16 -13.99 1.80
CA GLY A 93 10.65 -14.29 0.46
C GLY A 93 9.16 -13.95 0.27
N ILE A 94 8.55 -13.22 1.22
CA ILE A 94 7.14 -12.79 1.19
C ILE A 94 7.06 -11.31 0.85
N GLY A 95 7.94 -10.49 1.42
CA GLY A 95 7.97 -9.04 1.19
C GLY A 95 8.18 -8.70 -0.28
N HIS A 96 7.37 -7.76 -0.81
CA HIS A 96 7.43 -7.34 -2.22
C HIS A 96 7.07 -5.87 -2.40
N TYR A 97 7.83 -4.98 -1.81
CA TYR A 97 7.59 -3.53 -1.84
C TYR A 97 7.84 -2.88 -3.21
N LYS A 98 8.40 -3.62 -4.19
CA LYS A 98 8.57 -3.17 -5.59
C LYS A 98 7.42 -3.61 -6.52
N GLY A 99 6.32 -4.10 -5.97
CA GLY A 99 5.13 -4.53 -6.70
C GLY A 99 3.93 -4.58 -5.78
N ASN A 100 2.86 -5.28 -6.20
CA ASN A 100 1.60 -5.38 -5.48
C ASN A 100 0.97 -4.00 -5.18
N PHE A 101 1.08 -3.05 -6.12
CA PHE A 101 0.62 -1.66 -5.96
C PHE A 101 -0.90 -1.53 -6.03
N GLY A 102 -1.56 -2.35 -6.85
CA GLY A 102 -2.99 -2.29 -7.08
C GLY A 102 -3.80 -2.68 -5.85
N ASN A 103 -4.88 -1.95 -5.58
CA ASN A 103 -5.87 -2.35 -4.60
C ASN A 103 -7.11 -2.96 -5.28
N LEU A 104 -8.03 -2.12 -5.77
CA LEU A 104 -9.24 -2.59 -6.43
C LEU A 104 -8.98 -3.26 -7.78
N LEU A 105 -7.97 -2.80 -8.51
CA LEU A 105 -7.61 -3.33 -9.83
C LEU A 105 -6.24 -4.00 -9.77
N PHE A 106 -6.06 -4.95 -8.86
CA PHE A 106 -4.82 -5.70 -8.68
C PHE A 106 -4.45 -6.53 -9.93
N PHE A 107 -5.41 -6.79 -10.81
CA PHE A 107 -5.15 -7.47 -12.07
C PHE A 107 -4.09 -6.75 -12.94
N TRP A 108 -3.88 -5.44 -12.76
CA TRP A 108 -2.81 -4.72 -13.44
C TRP A 108 -1.43 -5.20 -13.00
N ASP A 109 -1.25 -5.46 -11.69
CA ASP A 109 0.00 -6.05 -11.19
C ASP A 109 0.24 -7.43 -11.82
N VAL A 110 -0.82 -8.23 -11.97
CA VAL A 110 -0.74 -9.54 -12.63
C VAL A 110 -0.38 -9.37 -14.11
N LEU A 111 -1.02 -8.45 -14.82
CA LEU A 111 -0.79 -8.20 -16.24
C LEU A 111 0.63 -7.69 -16.53
N PHE A 112 1.14 -6.80 -15.69
CA PHE A 112 2.47 -6.22 -15.85
C PHE A 112 3.59 -7.04 -15.17
N GLY A 113 3.26 -8.17 -14.55
CA GLY A 113 4.26 -9.04 -13.92
C GLY A 113 4.83 -8.48 -12.61
N THR A 114 4.17 -7.51 -11.97
CA THR A 114 4.55 -6.94 -10.68
C THR A 114 3.84 -7.60 -9.51
N ALA A 115 2.92 -8.55 -9.77
CA ALA A 115 2.21 -9.29 -8.74
C ALA A 115 3.08 -10.38 -8.11
N HIS A 116 3.13 -10.41 -6.77
CA HIS A 116 3.74 -11.47 -5.97
C HIS A 116 2.69 -12.07 -5.02
N ILE A 117 2.20 -13.26 -5.36
CA ILE A 117 1.09 -13.93 -4.67
C ILE A 117 1.61 -15.18 -3.98
N THR A 118 1.94 -15.07 -2.70
CA THR A 118 2.50 -16.18 -1.89
C THR A 118 1.46 -16.87 -1.03
N ARG A 119 0.30 -16.25 -0.79
CA ARG A 119 -0.71 -16.64 0.22
C ARG A 119 -0.13 -16.75 1.63
N LYS A 120 0.96 -16.04 1.88
CA LYS A 120 1.65 -15.95 3.17
C LYS A 120 1.65 -14.51 3.64
N TYR A 121 1.94 -14.31 4.92
CA TYR A 121 1.92 -12.99 5.54
C TYR A 121 3.32 -12.66 6.07
N PRO A 122 3.85 -11.46 5.81
CA PRO A 122 5.14 -11.06 6.33
C PRO A 122 5.09 -10.96 7.86
N ALA A 123 6.19 -11.27 8.50
CA ALA A 123 6.31 -11.22 9.96
C ALA A 123 6.18 -9.80 10.51
N LYS A 124 6.66 -8.81 9.77
CA LYS A 124 6.63 -7.40 10.15
C LYS A 124 6.23 -6.54 8.95
N ILE A 125 5.39 -5.54 9.20
CA ILE A 125 4.95 -4.53 8.23
C ILE A 125 5.26 -3.14 8.77
N GLY A 126 5.65 -2.20 7.88
CA GLY A 126 5.96 -0.83 8.25
C GLY A 126 7.00 -0.19 7.35
N LEU A 127 7.51 0.95 7.79
CA LEU A 127 8.64 1.64 7.17
C LEU A 127 9.85 1.53 8.10
N GLN A 128 11.00 1.24 7.54
CA GLN A 128 12.25 1.11 8.29
C GLN A 128 12.60 2.42 9.00
N ASP A 129 12.47 3.55 8.31
CA ASP A 129 12.68 4.89 8.89
C ASP A 129 11.82 5.15 10.13
N ASP A 130 10.56 4.68 10.11
CA ASP A 130 9.63 4.87 11.24
C ASP A 130 10.01 4.00 12.45
N ILE A 131 10.67 2.87 12.22
CA ILE A 131 11.15 1.99 13.31
C ILE A 131 12.40 2.59 13.97
N LEU A 132 13.34 3.10 13.17
CA LEU A 132 14.61 3.65 13.67
C LEU A 132 14.43 5.02 14.31
N PHE A 133 13.61 5.89 13.72
CA PHE A 133 13.52 7.30 14.10
C PHE A 133 12.14 7.72 14.59
N GLY A 134 11.19 6.76 14.69
CA GLY A 134 9.79 7.05 14.94
C GLY A 134 9.08 7.68 13.73
N PRO A 135 7.75 7.88 13.78
CA PRO A 135 7.00 8.41 12.65
C PRO A 135 7.38 9.86 12.34
N GLU A 136 7.48 10.19 11.05
CA GLU A 136 7.71 11.56 10.60
C GLU A 136 6.52 12.47 10.96
N ARG A 137 6.76 13.77 11.10
CA ARG A 137 5.69 14.73 11.41
C ARG A 137 4.61 14.68 10.32
N TRP A 138 3.34 14.68 10.74
CA TRP A 138 2.21 14.60 9.81
C TRP A 138 2.19 15.78 8.82
N THR A 139 2.62 16.99 9.25
CA THR A 139 2.74 18.17 8.38
C THR A 139 3.76 17.95 7.27
N THR A 140 4.89 17.35 7.57
CA THR A 140 5.92 16.98 6.58
C THR A 140 5.37 15.96 5.59
N GLN A 141 4.71 14.90 6.09
CA GLN A 141 4.13 13.86 5.22
C GLN A 141 3.06 14.42 4.28
N MET A 142 2.19 15.33 4.78
CA MET A 142 1.09 15.87 3.98
C MET A 142 1.52 16.95 2.98
N PHE A 143 2.46 17.81 3.35
CA PHE A 143 2.78 19.01 2.59
C PHE A 143 4.18 19.01 1.96
N TYR A 144 4.88 17.88 1.94
CA TYR A 144 6.09 17.79 1.12
C TYR A 144 5.72 18.01 -0.36
N PRO A 145 6.45 18.81 -1.15
CA PRO A 145 7.76 19.39 -0.87
C PRO A 145 7.75 20.80 -0.23
N LEU A 146 6.61 21.33 0.19
CA LEU A 146 6.55 22.66 0.82
C LEU A 146 7.09 22.62 2.27
N VAL A 147 6.86 21.51 2.97
CA VAL A 147 7.35 21.28 4.33
C VAL A 147 8.33 20.12 4.31
N HIS A 148 9.59 20.38 4.59
CA HIS A 148 10.65 19.38 4.56
C HIS A 148 10.85 18.69 5.90
N SER A 149 11.36 17.45 5.88
CA SER A 149 11.83 16.76 7.06
C SER A 149 13.06 17.47 7.64
N LYS A 150 13.15 17.47 8.97
CA LYS A 150 14.36 17.88 9.68
C LYS A 150 15.38 16.75 9.84
N ARG A 151 15.00 15.53 9.48
CA ARG A 151 15.85 14.35 9.56
C ARG A 151 16.81 14.32 8.39
N GLU A 152 18.05 14.02 8.65
CA GLU A 152 19.13 14.07 7.67
C GLU A 152 18.94 13.06 6.54
N HIS A 153 18.44 11.87 6.87
CA HIS A 153 18.27 10.74 5.94
C HIS A 153 16.86 10.60 5.36
N SER A 154 15.91 11.45 5.76
CA SER A 154 14.53 11.31 5.30
C SER A 154 14.41 11.57 3.80
N ALA A 155 13.73 10.68 3.09
CA ALA A 155 13.34 10.88 1.70
C ALA A 155 12.43 12.13 1.50
N LEU A 156 11.86 12.68 2.57
CA LEU A 156 11.08 13.91 2.58
C LEU A 156 11.94 15.17 2.86
N ARG A 157 13.24 15.10 2.55
CA ARG A 157 14.17 16.22 2.60
C ARG A 157 14.83 16.39 1.23
N PRO A 158 15.07 17.62 0.73
CA PRO A 158 15.83 17.83 -0.48
C PRO A 158 17.24 17.24 -0.36
N GLY A 159 17.59 16.34 -1.28
CA GLY A 159 18.85 15.60 -1.24
C GLY A 159 18.91 14.43 -0.23
N GLY A 160 17.82 14.17 0.48
CA GLY A 160 17.69 12.95 1.27
C GLY A 160 17.49 11.73 0.37
N TYR A 161 18.15 10.64 0.72
CA TYR A 161 18.15 9.40 -0.09
C TYR A 161 17.41 8.24 0.56
N GLY A 162 16.83 8.45 1.74
CA GLY A 162 16.24 7.37 2.54
C GLY A 162 17.31 6.38 3.04
N PHE A 163 16.91 5.42 3.84
CA PHE A 163 17.78 4.31 4.21
C PHE A 163 17.71 3.19 3.18
N THR A 164 18.86 2.66 2.81
CA THR A 164 18.99 1.44 2.02
C THR A 164 19.06 0.22 2.94
N GLU A 165 18.80 -0.99 2.41
CA GLU A 165 19.00 -2.24 3.16
C GLU A 165 20.43 -2.40 3.67
N ALA A 166 21.42 -1.85 2.94
CA ALA A 166 22.82 -1.87 3.35
C ALA A 166 23.09 -1.03 4.61
N ASP A 167 22.41 0.11 4.75
CA ASP A 167 22.53 0.99 5.92
C ASP A 167 22.04 0.28 7.19
N LEU A 168 20.94 -0.49 7.07
CA LEU A 168 20.36 -1.25 8.19
C LEU A 168 21.24 -2.40 8.66
N GLN A 169 21.91 -3.10 7.73
CA GLN A 169 22.83 -4.17 8.08
C GLN A 169 24.07 -3.66 8.81
N THR A 170 24.43 -2.40 8.58
CA THR A 170 25.57 -1.76 9.23
C THR A 170 25.23 -1.37 10.67
N GLU A 171 24.03 -0.85 10.92
CA GLU A 171 23.59 -0.48 12.29
C GLU A 171 23.26 -1.71 13.16
N ALA A 172 22.74 -2.79 12.57
CA ALA A 172 22.47 -4.04 13.31
C ALA A 172 23.74 -4.75 13.80
N LYS A 173 24.93 -4.34 13.33
CA LYS A 173 26.25 -4.89 13.72
C LYS A 173 26.98 -4.03 14.76
N GLN A 174 26.45 -2.89 15.15
CA GLN A 174 26.95 -2.04 16.23
C GLN A 174 26.14 -2.25 17.51
#